data_8b5c8edd4b3ea989ba172c281a30a8a7
#
_entry.id   8b5c8edd4b3ea989ba172c281a30a8a7
#
_cell.length_a   1.000
_cell.length_b   1.000
_cell.length_c   1.000
_cell.angle_alpha   90.00
_cell.angle_beta   90.00
_cell.angle_gamma   90.00
#
_symmetry.space_group_name_H-M   'P 1'
#
loop_
_entity.id
_entity.type
_entity.pdbx_description
1 polymer ?
#
loop_
_entity_poly.entity_id
_entity_poly.type
_entity_poly.pdbx_seq_one_letter_code
_entity_poly.pdbx_strand_id
1 'polypeptide(L)'
;YDISKKPRKAKRQIGYMPEGVPLYSDLTVKEFVTYMAELKGVPKKEKKEKVQNAIKETGLQDVENKLTRNLSRGYKQRVSMAGALVSNPKVIILDEPTVGLDPKQVTEIRALIKQLGKDHTVILSSHILSEVSQICNRVIIINNGKIVAVDTPENLERKVVKDNSIYVTVEDPENKMETIKEKLEDIQEIKMIAENEDKTKKYMITANSEIDLRKNIFETFAKEGITIFEMKKSDVTLEDAFMQLIETKNEEIEIKKENKEKEKNFEKAEKEVKTEKKNKKKNKKNKKQEEGGQK
;
A
#
# COMPACT_ATOMS: atom_id res chain seq x y z
N TYR A 1 -4.71 -24.02 10.92
CA TYR A 1 -5.52 -24.87 10.02
C TYR A 1 -5.41 -24.37 8.60
N ASP A 2 -5.24 -25.27 7.64
CA ASP A 2 -5.34 -24.96 6.21
C ASP A 2 -6.81 -24.68 5.86
N ILE A 3 -7.09 -23.49 5.33
CA ILE A 3 -8.46 -23.05 5.05
C ILE A 3 -9.11 -23.86 3.90
N SER A 4 -8.31 -24.35 2.96
CA SER A 4 -8.79 -25.18 1.86
C SER A 4 -9.19 -26.59 2.30
N LYS A 5 -8.45 -27.14 3.29
CA LYS A 5 -8.67 -28.51 3.79
C LYS A 5 -9.63 -28.58 4.97
N LYS A 6 -9.59 -27.57 5.86
CA LYS A 6 -10.39 -27.56 7.12
C LYS A 6 -11.08 -26.20 7.33
N PRO A 7 -11.94 -25.74 6.39
CA PRO A 7 -12.49 -24.38 6.38
C PRO A 7 -13.27 -24.04 7.66
N ARG A 8 -14.08 -24.93 8.19
CA ARG A 8 -14.84 -24.69 9.44
C ARG A 8 -13.92 -24.46 10.65
N LYS A 9 -12.83 -25.23 10.77
CA LYS A 9 -11.87 -25.08 11.88
C LYS A 9 -11.05 -23.81 11.74
N ALA A 10 -10.64 -23.45 10.50
CA ALA A 10 -9.93 -22.22 10.22
C ALA A 10 -10.81 -20.99 10.51
N LYS A 11 -12.04 -20.95 9.99
CA LYS A 11 -12.98 -19.83 10.18
C LYS A 11 -13.34 -19.60 11.66
N ARG A 12 -13.32 -20.62 12.51
CA ARG A 12 -13.53 -20.45 13.96
C ARG A 12 -12.40 -19.70 14.65
N GLN A 13 -11.20 -19.68 14.06
CA GLN A 13 -10.02 -18.96 14.59
C GLN A 13 -9.92 -17.53 14.05
N ILE A 14 -10.88 -17.11 13.21
CA ILE A 14 -10.87 -15.80 12.54
C ILE A 14 -12.07 -14.98 13.01
N GLY A 15 -11.81 -13.79 13.53
CA GLY A 15 -12.79 -12.71 13.65
C GLY A 15 -12.76 -11.89 12.38
N TYR A 16 -13.90 -11.57 11.81
CA TYR A 16 -13.99 -10.76 10.59
C TYR A 16 -14.97 -9.62 10.77
N MET A 17 -14.53 -8.43 10.46
CA MET A 17 -15.32 -7.22 10.39
C MET A 17 -15.29 -6.71 8.94
N PRO A 18 -16.41 -6.76 8.20
CA PRO A 18 -16.51 -6.20 6.85
C PRO A 18 -16.59 -4.67 6.87
N GLU A 19 -16.28 -4.00 5.75
CA GLU A 19 -16.41 -2.56 5.55
C GLU A 19 -17.84 -2.06 5.83
N GLY A 20 -18.85 -2.72 5.26
CA GLY A 20 -20.26 -2.48 5.56
C GLY A 20 -20.66 -3.21 6.84
N VAL A 21 -20.90 -2.45 7.93
CA VAL A 21 -21.21 -3.03 9.23
C VAL A 21 -22.65 -3.62 9.24
N PRO A 22 -22.84 -4.94 9.09
CA PRO A 22 -24.17 -5.54 9.04
C PRO A 22 -24.72 -5.75 10.45
N LEU A 23 -25.12 -4.65 11.10
CA LEU A 23 -25.77 -4.71 12.40
C LEU A 23 -27.27 -4.94 12.24
N TYR A 24 -27.81 -5.76 13.13
CA TYR A 24 -29.26 -5.92 13.25
C TYR A 24 -29.82 -4.73 14.04
N SER A 25 -30.56 -3.84 13.35
CA SER A 25 -31.04 -2.55 13.84
C SER A 25 -31.89 -2.65 15.10
N ASP A 26 -32.61 -3.75 15.28
CA ASP A 26 -33.57 -3.98 16.36
C ASP A 26 -32.97 -4.71 17.57
N LEU A 27 -31.69 -5.05 17.51
CA LEU A 27 -30.95 -5.62 18.64
C LEU A 27 -30.23 -4.51 19.42
N THR A 28 -30.17 -4.67 20.74
CA THR A 28 -29.22 -3.92 21.56
C THR A 28 -27.77 -4.39 21.26
N VAL A 29 -26.80 -3.58 21.66
CA VAL A 29 -25.36 -3.96 21.54
C VAL A 29 -25.10 -5.32 22.16
N LYS A 30 -25.59 -5.52 23.39
CA LYS A 30 -25.40 -6.77 24.13
C LYS A 30 -26.06 -7.97 23.46
N GLU A 31 -27.28 -7.80 22.94
CA GLU A 31 -27.98 -8.85 22.19
C GLU A 31 -27.26 -9.17 20.90
N PHE A 32 -26.78 -8.17 20.16
CA PHE A 32 -25.99 -8.38 18.95
C PHE A 32 -24.71 -9.16 19.22
N VAL A 33 -23.91 -8.76 20.21
CA VAL A 33 -22.66 -9.46 20.57
C VAL A 33 -22.95 -10.88 21.08
N THR A 34 -24.06 -11.07 21.82
CA THR A 34 -24.52 -12.39 22.26
C THR A 34 -24.89 -13.29 21.09
N TYR A 35 -25.61 -12.74 20.12
CA TYR A 35 -25.95 -13.44 18.88
C TYR A 35 -24.71 -13.85 18.08
N MET A 36 -23.73 -12.96 17.95
CA MET A 36 -22.45 -13.26 17.31
C MET A 36 -21.68 -14.35 18.07
N ALA A 37 -21.71 -14.39 19.39
CA ALA A 37 -21.12 -15.46 20.19
C ALA A 37 -21.77 -16.81 19.89
N GLU A 38 -23.08 -16.85 19.71
CA GLU A 38 -23.81 -18.08 19.35
C GLU A 38 -23.43 -18.58 17.96
N LEU A 39 -23.41 -17.69 16.96
CA LEU A 39 -22.99 -18.00 15.59
C LEU A 39 -21.55 -18.56 15.53
N LYS A 40 -20.66 -18.01 16.36
CA LYS A 40 -19.27 -18.48 16.48
C LYS A 40 -19.12 -19.77 17.25
N GLY A 41 -20.20 -20.27 17.87
CA GLY A 41 -20.22 -21.51 18.66
C GLY A 41 -19.53 -21.40 20.01
N VAL A 42 -19.59 -20.23 20.64
CA VAL A 42 -19.09 -20.01 22.01
C VAL A 42 -19.92 -20.87 22.97
N PRO A 43 -19.29 -21.68 23.85
CA PRO A 43 -20.02 -22.52 24.81
C PRO A 43 -20.92 -21.70 25.74
N LYS A 44 -22.11 -22.23 26.04
CA LYS A 44 -23.09 -21.52 26.90
C LYS A 44 -22.52 -21.06 28.23
N LYS A 45 -21.62 -21.86 28.82
CA LYS A 45 -20.97 -21.59 30.13
C LYS A 45 -20.05 -20.36 30.08
N GLU A 46 -19.39 -20.12 28.91
CA GLU A 46 -18.42 -19.04 28.71
C GLU A 46 -19.03 -17.80 28.08
N LYS A 47 -20.24 -17.94 27.50
CA LYS A 47 -20.85 -16.91 26.65
C LYS A 47 -21.00 -15.57 27.37
N LYS A 48 -21.55 -15.56 28.59
CA LYS A 48 -21.76 -14.33 29.36
C LYS A 48 -20.46 -13.58 29.61
N GLU A 49 -19.40 -14.28 29.99
CA GLU A 49 -18.09 -13.70 30.25
C GLU A 49 -17.46 -13.15 28.95
N LYS A 50 -17.45 -13.93 27.88
CA LYS A 50 -16.88 -13.50 26.60
C LYS A 50 -17.59 -12.31 25.99
N VAL A 51 -18.92 -12.24 26.12
CA VAL A 51 -19.71 -11.07 25.67
C VAL A 51 -19.32 -9.84 26.47
N GLN A 52 -19.21 -9.94 27.81
CA GLN A 52 -18.82 -8.80 28.64
C GLN A 52 -17.39 -8.34 28.35
N ASN A 53 -16.47 -9.28 28.15
CA ASN A 53 -15.09 -8.96 27.80
C ASN A 53 -15.02 -8.24 26.43
N ALA A 54 -15.71 -8.72 25.39
CA ALA A 54 -15.74 -8.07 24.09
C ALA A 54 -16.34 -6.66 24.16
N ILE A 55 -17.43 -6.44 24.92
CA ILE A 55 -18.03 -5.13 25.17
C ILE A 55 -17.03 -4.19 25.86
N LYS A 56 -16.32 -4.70 26.88
CA LYS A 56 -15.33 -3.93 27.63
C LYS A 56 -14.11 -3.55 26.76
N GLU A 57 -13.55 -4.51 26.03
CA GLU A 57 -12.39 -4.30 25.18
C GLU A 57 -12.64 -3.28 24.07
N THR A 58 -13.89 -3.21 23.58
CA THR A 58 -14.27 -2.27 22.53
C THR A 58 -14.86 -0.94 23.06
N GLY A 59 -14.93 -0.76 24.39
CA GLY A 59 -15.40 0.48 25.02
C GLY A 59 -16.90 0.75 24.78
N LEU A 60 -17.74 -0.29 24.95
CA LEU A 60 -19.18 -0.22 24.66
C LEU A 60 -20.07 -0.30 25.92
N GLN A 61 -19.48 -0.22 27.12
CA GLN A 61 -20.21 -0.44 28.40
C GLN A 61 -21.34 0.58 28.61
N ASP A 62 -21.12 1.82 28.21
CA ASP A 62 -22.08 2.94 28.34
C ASP A 62 -23.29 2.83 27.39
N VAL A 63 -23.17 2.00 26.36
CA VAL A 63 -24.19 1.81 25.32
C VAL A 63 -24.67 0.37 25.18
N GLU A 64 -24.27 -0.56 26.05
CA GLU A 64 -24.55 -1.99 25.92
C GLU A 64 -26.04 -2.35 25.79
N ASN A 65 -26.92 -1.52 26.38
CA ASN A 65 -28.38 -1.69 26.36
C ASN A 65 -29.07 -0.81 25.30
N LYS A 66 -28.33 0.00 24.51
CA LYS A 66 -28.90 0.81 23.44
C LYS A 66 -29.09 -0.03 22.18
N LEU A 67 -30.16 0.26 21.44
CA LEU A 67 -30.38 -0.34 20.11
C LEU A 67 -29.29 0.11 19.14
N THR A 68 -28.81 -0.82 18.31
CA THR A 68 -27.72 -0.57 17.36
C THR A 68 -28.06 0.50 16.33
N ARG A 69 -29.34 0.67 15.97
CA ARG A 69 -29.82 1.74 15.07
C ARG A 69 -29.56 3.15 15.64
N ASN A 70 -29.59 3.31 16.95
CA ASN A 70 -29.47 4.60 17.64
C ASN A 70 -28.00 4.99 17.92
N LEU A 71 -27.03 4.25 17.39
CA LEU A 71 -25.61 4.50 17.61
C LEU A 71 -25.02 5.36 16.49
N SER A 72 -24.00 6.18 16.85
CA SER A 72 -23.14 6.84 15.87
C SER A 72 -22.36 5.83 15.05
N ARG A 73 -21.79 6.26 13.92
CA ARG A 73 -21.02 5.39 13.04
C ARG A 73 -19.81 4.75 13.77
N GLY A 74 -19.09 5.52 14.59
CA GLY A 74 -17.97 4.99 15.37
C GLY A 74 -18.39 3.95 16.41
N TYR A 75 -19.51 4.14 17.07
CA TYR A 75 -20.06 3.10 17.96
C TYR A 75 -20.50 1.85 17.18
N LYS A 76 -21.08 2.01 16.00
CA LYS A 76 -21.42 0.87 15.12
C LYS A 76 -20.18 0.07 14.70
N GLN A 77 -19.06 0.74 14.38
CA GLN A 77 -17.78 0.08 14.11
C GLN A 77 -17.29 -0.72 15.32
N ARG A 78 -17.33 -0.12 16.52
CA ARG A 78 -16.95 -0.82 17.76
C ARG A 78 -17.82 -2.04 18.05
N VAL A 79 -19.13 -1.97 17.78
CA VAL A 79 -20.06 -3.10 17.92
C VAL A 79 -19.70 -4.23 16.95
N SER A 80 -19.36 -3.91 15.70
CA SER A 80 -18.89 -4.90 14.72
C SER A 80 -17.60 -5.56 15.17
N MET A 81 -16.64 -4.76 15.67
CA MET A 81 -15.40 -5.29 16.26
C MET A 81 -15.68 -6.22 17.44
N ALA A 82 -16.60 -5.85 18.36
CA ALA A 82 -16.98 -6.71 19.48
C ALA A 82 -17.52 -8.05 18.99
N GLY A 83 -18.38 -8.04 17.95
CA GLY A 83 -18.88 -9.26 17.31
C GLY A 83 -17.79 -10.13 16.70
N ALA A 84 -16.74 -9.50 16.12
CA ALA A 84 -15.59 -10.23 15.59
C ALA A 84 -14.72 -10.85 16.72
N LEU A 85 -14.60 -10.14 17.86
CA LEU A 85 -13.75 -10.50 19.01
C LEU A 85 -14.36 -11.53 19.95
N VAL A 86 -15.69 -11.61 20.02
CA VAL A 86 -16.42 -12.35 21.08
C VAL A 86 -16.01 -13.83 21.24
N SER A 87 -15.49 -14.47 20.17
CA SER A 87 -14.99 -15.83 20.23
C SER A 87 -13.52 -15.94 20.67
N ASN A 88 -12.87 -14.82 20.98
CA ASN A 88 -11.42 -14.73 21.23
C ASN A 88 -10.60 -15.38 20.11
N PRO A 89 -10.70 -14.88 18.86
CA PRO A 89 -10.05 -15.48 17.70
C PRO A 89 -8.53 -15.23 17.73
N LYS A 90 -7.73 -16.12 17.13
CA LYS A 90 -6.28 -15.90 16.99
C LYS A 90 -5.96 -14.84 15.94
N VAL A 91 -6.80 -14.70 14.93
CA VAL A 91 -6.63 -13.74 13.82
C VAL A 91 -7.87 -12.88 13.72
N ILE A 92 -7.68 -11.58 13.59
CA ILE A 92 -8.75 -10.60 13.35
C ILE A 92 -8.50 -9.98 12.00
N ILE A 93 -9.52 -9.96 11.15
CA ILE A 93 -9.50 -9.29 9.85
C ILE A 93 -10.47 -8.11 9.92
N LEU A 94 -9.96 -6.91 9.67
CA LEU A 94 -10.70 -5.66 9.70
C LEU A 94 -10.66 -5.05 8.29
N ASP A 95 -11.83 -4.93 7.68
CA ASP A 95 -11.96 -4.37 6.34
C ASP A 95 -12.38 -2.91 6.44
N GLU A 96 -11.48 -1.99 6.04
CA GLU A 96 -11.66 -0.54 6.10
C GLU A 96 -12.20 -0.02 7.45
N PRO A 97 -11.53 -0.31 8.58
CA PRO A 97 -12.10 -0.08 9.92
C PRO A 97 -12.34 1.39 10.28
N THR A 98 -11.72 2.33 9.56
CA THR A 98 -11.76 3.77 9.86
C THR A 98 -12.59 4.58 8.86
N VAL A 99 -13.09 3.94 7.80
CA VAL A 99 -13.86 4.63 6.74
C VAL A 99 -15.08 5.35 7.28
N GLY A 100 -15.14 6.66 6.95
CA GLY A 100 -16.30 7.54 7.28
C GLY A 100 -16.43 7.89 8.75
N LEU A 101 -15.35 7.75 9.51
CA LEU A 101 -15.24 8.26 10.88
C LEU A 101 -14.66 9.67 10.88
N ASP A 102 -14.99 10.44 11.91
CA ASP A 102 -14.32 11.71 12.16
C ASP A 102 -12.88 11.50 12.71
N PRO A 103 -12.00 12.52 12.67
CA PRO A 103 -10.59 12.38 13.08
C PRO A 103 -10.42 11.89 14.52
N LYS A 104 -11.31 12.25 15.44
CA LYS A 104 -11.28 11.79 16.83
C LYS A 104 -11.56 10.29 16.91
N GLN A 105 -12.64 9.87 16.25
CA GLN A 105 -13.03 8.45 16.19
C GLN A 105 -11.95 7.58 15.49
N VAL A 106 -11.33 8.09 14.43
CA VAL A 106 -10.19 7.43 13.76
C VAL A 106 -9.06 7.18 14.76
N THR A 107 -8.69 8.20 15.56
CA THR A 107 -7.65 8.07 16.57
C THR A 107 -8.01 7.01 17.63
N GLU A 108 -9.25 6.99 18.07
CA GLU A 108 -9.74 6.00 19.05
C GLU A 108 -9.74 4.57 18.49
N ILE A 109 -10.18 4.38 17.24
CA ILE A 109 -10.19 3.07 16.58
C ILE A 109 -8.76 2.58 16.33
N ARG A 110 -7.83 3.46 15.94
CA ARG A 110 -6.40 3.13 15.81
C ARG A 110 -5.80 2.65 17.12
N ALA A 111 -6.09 3.34 18.22
CA ALA A 111 -5.63 2.93 19.55
C ALA A 111 -6.18 1.54 19.93
N LEU A 112 -7.45 1.28 19.65
CA LEU A 112 -8.08 -0.02 19.86
C LEU A 112 -7.42 -1.11 19.04
N ILE A 113 -7.17 -0.89 17.74
CA ILE A 113 -6.49 -1.87 16.86
C ILE A 113 -5.08 -2.19 17.37
N LYS A 114 -4.31 -1.18 17.78
CA LYS A 114 -2.98 -1.39 18.39
C LYS A 114 -3.05 -2.21 19.67
N GLN A 115 -4.06 -1.98 20.52
CA GLN A 115 -4.27 -2.77 21.74
C GLN A 115 -4.57 -4.23 21.39
N LEU A 116 -5.48 -4.48 20.45
CA LEU A 116 -5.83 -5.82 19.99
C LEU A 116 -4.63 -6.57 19.38
N GLY A 117 -3.74 -5.85 18.71
CA GLY A 117 -2.51 -6.39 18.13
C GLY A 117 -1.52 -6.98 19.15
N LYS A 118 -1.70 -6.73 20.47
CA LYS A 118 -0.87 -7.34 21.51
C LYS A 118 -1.21 -8.81 21.74
N ASP A 119 -2.48 -9.18 21.61
CA ASP A 119 -2.99 -10.50 21.94
C ASP A 119 -3.45 -11.28 20.70
N HIS A 120 -3.65 -10.60 19.58
CA HIS A 120 -4.16 -11.14 18.33
C HIS A 120 -3.25 -10.80 17.14
N THR A 121 -3.24 -11.66 16.12
CA THR A 121 -2.75 -11.26 14.81
C THR A 121 -3.84 -10.45 14.11
N VAL A 122 -3.59 -9.15 13.86
CA VAL A 122 -4.54 -8.28 13.18
C VAL A 122 -4.10 -8.09 11.73
N ILE A 123 -5.03 -8.32 10.80
CA ILE A 123 -4.90 -8.01 9.39
C ILE A 123 -5.93 -6.92 9.10
N LEU A 124 -5.52 -5.80 8.54
CA LEU A 124 -6.45 -4.75 8.14
C LEU A 124 -6.24 -4.38 6.67
N SER A 125 -7.33 -4.07 5.98
CA SER A 125 -7.30 -3.37 4.69
C SER A 125 -7.52 -1.88 4.93
N SER A 126 -6.84 -1.04 4.18
CA SER A 126 -7.09 0.40 4.13
C SER A 126 -6.55 0.98 2.82
N HIS A 127 -7.23 2.00 2.31
CA HIS A 127 -6.75 2.83 1.22
C HIS A 127 -6.06 4.11 1.72
N ILE A 128 -6.03 4.34 3.03
CA ILE A 128 -5.40 5.51 3.67
C ILE A 128 -4.03 5.08 4.20
N LEU A 129 -3.00 5.29 3.39
CA LEU A 129 -1.64 4.78 3.66
C LEU A 129 -0.99 5.44 4.89
N SER A 130 -1.30 6.71 5.17
CA SER A 130 -0.87 7.39 6.40
C SER A 130 -1.44 6.77 7.68
N GLU A 131 -2.59 6.09 7.62
CA GLU A 131 -3.09 5.30 8.74
C GLU A 131 -2.38 3.96 8.86
N VAL A 132 -2.10 3.32 7.71
CA VAL A 132 -1.38 2.04 7.65
C VAL A 132 0.01 2.19 8.25
N SER A 133 0.76 3.25 7.89
CA SER A 133 2.11 3.51 8.45
C SER A 133 2.11 3.69 9.96
N GLN A 134 1.02 4.23 10.53
CA GLN A 134 0.91 4.46 11.97
C GLN A 134 0.49 3.21 12.76
N ILE A 135 -0.20 2.26 12.15
CA ILE A 135 -0.80 1.10 12.85
C ILE A 135 -0.03 -0.19 12.60
N CYS A 136 0.45 -0.40 11.36
CA CYS A 136 0.92 -1.70 10.90
C CYS A 136 2.44 -1.86 11.09
N ASN A 137 2.85 -3.04 11.59
CA ASN A 137 4.26 -3.41 11.63
C ASN A 137 4.76 -3.96 10.28
N ARG A 138 3.86 -4.40 9.41
CA ARG A 138 4.15 -4.94 8.09
C ARG A 138 3.04 -4.58 7.12
N VAL A 139 3.42 -4.22 5.91
CA VAL A 139 2.51 -3.87 4.80
C VAL A 139 2.68 -4.87 3.66
N ILE A 140 1.56 -5.24 3.06
CA ILE A 140 1.51 -6.04 1.84
C ILE A 140 0.85 -5.18 0.77
N ILE A 141 1.60 -4.82 -0.26
CA ILE A 141 1.09 -4.05 -1.40
C ILE A 141 0.64 -5.04 -2.48
N ILE A 142 -0.62 -4.90 -2.91
CA ILE A 142 -1.22 -5.74 -3.95
C ILE A 142 -1.63 -4.84 -5.12
N ASN A 143 -1.21 -5.22 -6.34
CA ASN A 143 -1.61 -4.57 -7.57
C ASN A 143 -1.99 -5.62 -8.62
N ASN A 144 -3.13 -5.45 -9.29
CA ASN A 144 -3.64 -6.40 -10.31
C ASN A 144 -3.65 -7.87 -9.83
N GLY A 145 -4.06 -8.12 -8.57
CA GLY A 145 -4.13 -9.44 -7.96
C GLY A 145 -2.79 -10.10 -7.65
N LYS A 146 -1.68 -9.35 -7.72
CA LYS A 146 -0.32 -9.84 -7.42
C LYS A 146 0.30 -9.05 -6.28
N ILE A 147 1.08 -9.73 -5.45
CA ILE A 147 1.86 -9.06 -4.41
C ILE A 147 3.03 -8.32 -5.09
N VAL A 148 3.08 -7.01 -4.88
CA VAL A 148 4.13 -6.10 -5.38
C VAL A 148 5.27 -6.00 -4.38
N ALA A 149 4.93 -5.80 -3.10
CA ALA A 149 5.91 -5.68 -2.02
C ALA A 149 5.35 -6.22 -0.70
N VAL A 150 6.26 -6.68 0.17
CA VAL A 150 5.98 -7.07 1.57
C VAL A 150 7.15 -6.59 2.40
N ASP A 151 6.92 -5.59 3.26
CA ASP A 151 7.96 -5.06 4.16
C ASP A 151 7.33 -4.24 5.30
N THR A 152 8.17 -3.66 6.18
CA THR A 152 7.72 -2.63 7.12
C THR A 152 7.45 -1.32 6.38
N PRO A 153 6.58 -0.42 6.90
CA PRO A 153 6.37 0.90 6.32
C PRO A 153 7.69 1.64 6.09
N GLU A 154 8.55 1.71 7.09
CA GLU A 154 9.83 2.42 7.05
C GLU A 154 10.79 1.85 5.98
N ASN A 155 10.80 0.52 5.79
CA ASN A 155 11.62 -0.08 4.75
C ASN A 155 11.06 0.17 3.34
N LEU A 156 9.74 0.23 3.19
CA LEU A 156 9.10 0.58 1.91
C LEU A 156 9.43 2.02 1.53
N GLU A 157 9.32 2.96 2.48
CA GLU A 157 9.70 4.35 2.30
C GLU A 157 11.18 4.48 1.92
N ARG A 158 12.09 3.79 2.61
CA ARG A 158 13.54 3.79 2.29
C ARG A 158 13.88 3.22 0.92
N LYS A 159 13.17 2.20 0.43
CA LYS A 159 13.42 1.61 -0.89
C LYS A 159 13.15 2.57 -2.03
N VAL A 160 12.27 3.50 -1.82
CA VAL A 160 11.87 4.52 -2.78
C VAL A 160 12.73 5.77 -2.67
N VAL A 161 13.28 6.04 -1.48
CA VAL A 161 14.30 7.09 -1.26
C VAL A 161 15.60 6.67 -1.96
N LYS A 162 15.61 6.63 -3.29
CA LYS A 162 16.86 6.70 -4.05
C LYS A 162 17.47 8.10 -3.99
N ASP A 163 16.67 9.08 -3.66
CA ASP A 163 17.06 10.48 -3.65
C ASP A 163 17.02 11.03 -2.24
N ASN A 164 18.19 11.24 -1.65
CA ASN A 164 18.35 12.01 -0.42
C ASN A 164 18.09 13.49 -0.77
N SER A 165 16.81 13.77 -1.14
CA SER A 165 16.41 15.10 -1.61
C SER A 165 16.04 16.00 -0.46
N ILE A 166 16.51 17.23 -0.54
CA ILE A 166 16.21 18.30 0.40
C ILE A 166 15.47 19.39 -0.36
N TYR A 167 14.28 19.74 0.12
CA TYR A 167 13.52 20.87 -0.39
C TYR A 167 13.94 22.14 0.34
N VAL A 168 14.29 23.19 -0.41
CA VAL A 168 14.61 24.50 0.14
C VAL A 168 13.76 25.55 -0.57
N THR A 169 13.18 26.47 0.22
CA THR A 169 12.52 27.66 -0.28
C THR A 169 13.42 28.86 0.06
N VAL A 170 13.83 29.59 -0.93
CA VAL A 170 14.83 30.67 -0.79
C VAL A 170 14.41 31.92 -1.52
N GLU A 171 14.94 33.05 -1.09
CA GLU A 171 14.98 34.28 -1.86
C GLU A 171 16.29 34.31 -2.64
N ASP A 172 16.19 34.10 -3.96
CA ASP A 172 17.34 34.07 -4.87
C ASP A 172 17.11 35.04 -6.05
N PRO A 173 17.25 36.37 -5.82
CA PRO A 173 16.97 37.37 -6.85
C PRO A 173 18.00 37.36 -7.98
N GLU A 174 19.18 36.84 -7.75
CA GLU A 174 20.30 36.83 -8.70
C GLU A 174 20.50 35.49 -9.40
N ASN A 175 19.62 34.50 -9.17
CA ASN A 175 19.71 33.12 -9.71
C ASN A 175 21.06 32.44 -9.42
N LYS A 176 21.59 32.60 -8.20
CA LYS A 176 22.89 32.05 -7.78
C LYS A 176 22.91 30.50 -7.66
N MET A 177 21.79 29.83 -7.78
CA MET A 177 21.71 28.39 -7.52
C MET A 177 22.61 27.53 -8.44
N GLU A 178 22.89 27.98 -9.68
CA GLU A 178 23.84 27.27 -10.55
C GLU A 178 25.27 27.35 -10.04
N THR A 179 25.69 28.49 -9.51
CA THR A 179 27.03 28.66 -8.92
C THR A 179 27.17 27.98 -7.58
N ILE A 180 26.09 27.81 -6.84
CA ILE A 180 26.05 27.08 -5.56
C ILE A 180 26.28 25.59 -5.77
N LYS A 181 25.79 25.02 -6.85
CA LYS A 181 25.98 23.60 -7.18
C LYS A 181 27.48 23.24 -7.21
N GLU A 182 28.33 24.12 -7.70
CA GLU A 182 29.78 23.90 -7.75
C GLU A 182 30.47 24.00 -6.36
N LYS A 183 29.82 24.66 -5.40
CA LYS A 183 30.35 24.89 -4.03
C LYS A 183 29.86 23.85 -3.02
N LEU A 184 28.85 23.08 -3.36
CA LEU A 184 28.31 22.03 -2.51
C LEU A 184 28.87 20.68 -2.92
N GLU A 185 29.62 20.05 -2.02
CA GLU A 185 30.08 18.68 -2.18
C GLU A 185 28.93 17.70 -2.05
N ASP A 186 29.02 16.53 -2.72
CA ASP A 186 28.03 15.45 -2.67
C ASP A 186 26.63 15.77 -3.22
N ILE A 187 26.48 16.79 -4.03
CA ILE A 187 25.22 17.11 -4.73
C ILE A 187 25.20 16.48 -6.11
N GLN A 188 24.12 15.72 -6.38
CA GLN A 188 23.86 15.15 -7.70
C GLN A 188 23.17 16.17 -8.60
N GLU A 189 22.08 16.76 -8.12
CA GLU A 189 21.23 17.66 -8.89
C GLU A 189 20.63 18.76 -8.01
N ILE A 190 20.46 19.95 -8.59
CA ILE A 190 19.60 21.01 -8.06
C ILE A 190 18.56 21.34 -9.12
N LYS A 191 17.29 21.18 -8.77
CA LYS A 191 16.16 21.43 -9.69
C LYS A 191 15.19 22.43 -9.10
N MET A 192 14.87 23.49 -9.84
CA MET A 192 13.81 24.41 -9.46
C MET A 192 12.46 23.71 -9.68
N ILE A 193 11.61 23.73 -8.64
CA ILE A 193 10.29 23.09 -8.67
C ILE A 193 9.19 24.11 -8.88
N ALA A 194 9.28 25.25 -8.19
CA ALA A 194 8.27 26.30 -8.26
C ALA A 194 8.88 27.67 -7.98
N GLU A 195 8.27 28.70 -8.52
CA GLU A 195 8.43 30.09 -8.13
C GLU A 195 7.09 30.57 -7.55
N ASN A 196 7.15 31.12 -6.33
CA ASN A 196 5.97 31.58 -5.61
C ASN A 196 5.64 33.03 -5.95
N GLU A 197 4.42 33.48 -5.64
CA GLU A 197 3.96 34.87 -5.89
C GLU A 197 4.80 35.93 -5.16
N ASP A 198 5.40 35.58 -4.04
CA ASP A 198 6.30 36.42 -3.21
C ASP A 198 7.75 36.45 -3.74
N LYS A 199 8.00 35.94 -4.95
CA LYS A 199 9.31 35.81 -5.60
C LYS A 199 10.29 34.86 -4.89
N THR A 200 9.84 34.10 -3.89
CA THR A 200 10.63 32.99 -3.36
C THR A 200 10.64 31.82 -4.34
N LYS A 201 11.77 31.12 -4.41
CA LYS A 201 11.93 29.97 -5.31
C LYS A 201 12.10 28.69 -4.49
N LYS A 202 11.39 27.65 -4.90
CA LYS A 202 11.49 26.33 -4.30
C LYS A 202 12.37 25.43 -5.14
N TYR A 203 13.44 24.91 -4.53
CA TYR A 203 14.37 23.99 -5.16
C TYR A 203 14.33 22.62 -4.49
N MET A 204 14.59 21.60 -5.28
CA MET A 204 14.91 20.24 -4.84
C MET A 204 16.41 20.02 -5.05
N ILE A 205 17.11 19.68 -3.98
CA ILE A 205 18.54 19.39 -3.97
C ILE A 205 18.69 17.89 -3.69
N THR A 206 19.21 17.14 -4.64
CA THR A 206 19.42 15.70 -4.53
C THR A 206 20.88 15.42 -4.21
N ALA A 207 21.13 14.65 -3.16
CA ALA A 207 22.46 14.29 -2.70
C ALA A 207 22.93 12.94 -3.25
N ASN A 208 24.25 12.77 -3.45
CA ASN A 208 24.86 11.51 -3.88
C ASN A 208 24.98 10.46 -2.76
N SER A 209 24.95 10.90 -1.50
CA SER A 209 25.18 10.07 -0.32
C SER A 209 23.99 10.08 0.64
N GLU A 210 23.95 9.12 1.57
CA GLU A 210 22.94 9.09 2.65
C GLU A 210 23.18 10.14 3.75
N ILE A 211 24.21 10.99 3.61
CA ILE A 211 24.57 11.99 4.57
C ILE A 211 23.55 13.13 4.55
N ASP A 212 23.15 13.59 5.72
CA ASP A 212 22.27 14.76 5.85
C ASP A 212 23.03 16.06 5.54
N LEU A 213 22.80 16.59 4.36
CA LEU A 213 23.48 17.79 3.85
C LEU A 213 22.85 19.11 4.31
N ARG A 214 21.79 19.10 5.12
CA ARG A 214 21.09 20.33 5.53
C ARG A 214 22.03 21.36 6.19
N LYS A 215 22.97 20.89 6.99
CA LYS A 215 23.96 21.77 7.61
C LYS A 215 24.87 22.43 6.56
N ASN A 216 25.41 21.65 5.64
CA ASN A 216 26.29 22.15 4.57
C ASN A 216 25.56 23.11 3.64
N ILE A 217 24.33 22.81 3.29
CA ILE A 217 23.44 23.67 2.48
C ILE A 217 23.23 25.00 3.22
N PHE A 218 22.86 24.95 4.51
CA PHE A 218 22.63 26.14 5.30
C PHE A 218 23.87 27.03 5.37
N GLU A 219 25.05 26.46 5.68
CA GLU A 219 26.32 27.23 5.81
C GLU A 219 26.74 27.85 4.47
N THR A 220 26.53 27.13 3.36
CA THR A 220 26.87 27.61 2.01
C THR A 220 25.95 28.76 1.60
N PHE A 221 24.63 28.59 1.81
CA PHE A 221 23.64 29.62 1.46
C PHE A 221 23.84 30.89 2.29
N ALA A 222 24.13 30.74 3.58
CA ALA A 222 24.42 31.86 4.44
C ALA A 222 25.67 32.65 3.99
N LYS A 223 26.74 31.96 3.54
CA LYS A 223 27.96 32.61 3.00
C LYS A 223 27.66 33.36 1.68
N GLU A 224 26.76 32.87 0.87
CA GLU A 224 26.38 33.48 -0.40
C GLU A 224 25.27 34.54 -0.24
N GLY A 225 24.81 34.79 0.97
CA GLY A 225 23.77 35.79 1.25
C GLY A 225 22.37 35.39 0.79
N ILE A 226 22.12 34.11 0.64
CA ILE A 226 20.79 33.58 0.25
C ILE A 226 19.97 33.36 1.51
N THR A 227 18.80 33.95 1.57
CA THR A 227 17.87 33.78 2.68
C THR A 227 17.05 32.49 2.49
N ILE A 228 17.08 31.59 3.48
CA ILE A 228 16.29 30.37 3.51
C ILE A 228 15.03 30.62 4.31
N PHE A 229 13.86 30.42 3.70
CA PHE A 229 12.55 30.49 4.36
C PHE A 229 12.09 29.11 4.87
N GLU A 230 12.41 28.06 4.13
CA GLU A 230 12.09 26.69 4.53
C GLU A 230 13.20 25.75 4.06
N MET A 231 13.58 24.81 4.91
CA MET A 231 14.45 23.70 4.55
C MET A 231 13.91 22.42 5.15
N LYS A 232 13.50 21.50 4.28
CA LYS A 232 12.89 20.24 4.67
C LYS A 232 13.55 19.08 3.93
N LYS A 233 13.99 18.06 4.67
CA LYS A 233 14.34 16.78 4.03
C LYS A 233 13.08 16.20 3.39
N SER A 234 13.20 15.59 2.23
CA SER A 234 12.09 14.86 1.62
C SER A 234 11.70 13.74 2.58
N ASP A 235 10.56 13.92 3.24
CA ASP A 235 9.90 12.82 3.94
C ASP A 235 9.10 12.07 2.86
N VAL A 236 9.75 11.07 2.25
CA VAL A 236 9.02 10.16 1.36
C VAL A 236 8.00 9.44 2.21
N THR A 237 6.76 9.58 1.83
CA THR A 237 5.64 8.96 2.52
C THR A 237 5.39 7.55 1.97
N LEU A 238 4.62 6.74 2.71
CA LEU A 238 4.21 5.43 2.22
C LEU A 238 3.36 5.56 0.93
N GLU A 239 2.67 6.71 0.73
CA GLU A 239 1.96 7.06 -0.50
C GLU A 239 2.90 7.17 -1.70
N ASP A 240 4.02 7.88 -1.54
CA ASP A 240 5.03 8.04 -2.60
C ASP A 240 5.67 6.67 -2.92
N ALA A 241 5.97 5.89 -1.88
CA ALA A 241 6.50 4.54 -2.01
C ALA A 241 5.53 3.62 -2.77
N PHE A 242 4.25 3.71 -2.47
CA PHE A 242 3.21 2.93 -3.12
C PHE A 242 3.11 3.29 -4.61
N MET A 243 3.05 4.57 -4.96
CA MET A 243 2.96 5.03 -6.34
C MET A 243 4.15 4.56 -7.18
N GLN A 244 5.36 4.77 -6.68
CA GLN A 244 6.58 4.40 -7.41
C GLN A 244 6.74 2.87 -7.59
N LEU A 245 6.39 2.08 -6.56
CA LEU A 245 6.42 0.62 -6.65
C LEU A 245 5.41 0.08 -7.67
N ILE A 246 4.25 0.72 -7.82
CA ILE A 246 3.25 0.35 -8.83
C ILE A 246 3.73 0.72 -10.22
N GLU A 247 4.26 1.94 -10.43
CA GLU A 247 4.79 2.40 -11.71
C GLU A 247 5.90 1.49 -12.21
N THR A 248 6.92 1.24 -11.39
CA THR A 248 8.03 0.33 -11.72
C THR A 248 7.54 -1.07 -12.10
N LYS A 249 6.55 -1.61 -11.39
CA LYS A 249 6.00 -2.93 -11.70
C LYS A 249 5.18 -2.96 -12.98
N ASN A 250 4.47 -1.89 -13.30
CA ASN A 250 3.72 -1.78 -14.54
C ASN A 250 4.67 -1.71 -15.74
N GLU A 251 5.75 -0.92 -15.65
CA GLU A 251 6.81 -0.86 -16.68
C GLU A 251 7.46 -2.23 -16.90
N GLU A 252 7.82 -2.96 -15.83
CA GLU A 252 8.35 -4.33 -15.94
C GLU A 252 7.39 -5.29 -16.66
N ILE A 253 6.08 -5.12 -16.45
CA ILE A 253 5.06 -5.96 -17.07
C ILE A 253 4.91 -5.60 -18.56
N GLU A 254 4.97 -4.34 -18.92
CA GLU A 254 4.89 -3.87 -20.31
C GLU A 254 6.10 -4.32 -21.10
N ILE A 255 7.31 -4.14 -20.59
CA ILE A 255 8.56 -4.63 -21.21
C ILE A 255 8.51 -6.15 -21.43
N LYS A 256 7.99 -6.90 -20.45
CA LYS A 256 7.84 -8.37 -20.60
C LYS A 256 6.81 -8.77 -21.65
N LYS A 257 5.74 -7.98 -21.84
CA LYS A 257 4.75 -8.22 -22.90
C LYS A 257 5.34 -7.93 -24.26
N GLU A 258 6.01 -6.80 -24.43
CA GLU A 258 6.68 -6.43 -25.68
C GLU A 258 7.74 -7.45 -26.11
N ASN A 259 8.56 -7.92 -25.16
CA ASN A 259 9.56 -8.95 -25.45
C ASN A 259 8.93 -10.28 -25.89
N LYS A 260 7.83 -10.70 -25.24
CA LYS A 260 7.08 -11.90 -25.66
C LYS A 260 6.41 -11.76 -27.03
N GLU A 261 5.94 -10.57 -27.39
CA GLU A 261 5.41 -10.31 -28.73
C GLU A 261 6.51 -10.31 -29.78
N LYS A 262 7.66 -9.73 -29.50
CA LYS A 262 8.84 -9.76 -30.37
C LYS A 262 9.33 -11.22 -30.61
N GLU A 263 9.39 -12.04 -29.55
CA GLU A 263 9.73 -13.46 -29.67
C GLU A 263 8.73 -14.24 -30.54
N LYS A 264 7.42 -14.04 -30.34
CA LYS A 264 6.36 -14.68 -31.14
C LYS A 264 6.42 -14.26 -32.61
N ASN A 265 6.71 -12.98 -32.87
CA ASN A 265 6.84 -12.48 -34.25
C ASN A 265 8.10 -13.04 -34.92
N PHE A 266 9.20 -13.19 -34.18
CA PHE A 266 10.43 -13.81 -34.66
C PHE A 266 10.21 -15.29 -34.99
N GLU A 267 9.56 -16.06 -34.13
CA GLU A 267 9.19 -17.45 -34.38
C GLU A 267 8.28 -17.64 -35.62
N LYS A 268 7.32 -16.70 -35.82
CA LYS A 268 6.44 -16.70 -37.00
C LYS A 268 7.27 -16.44 -38.28
N ALA A 269 8.11 -15.42 -38.26
CA ALA A 269 8.99 -15.11 -39.42
C ALA A 269 9.95 -16.28 -39.77
N GLU A 270 10.51 -16.95 -38.76
CA GLU A 270 11.35 -18.14 -39.01
C GLU A 270 10.56 -19.31 -39.64
N LYS A 271 9.32 -19.52 -39.21
CA LYS A 271 8.43 -20.56 -39.77
C LYS A 271 8.06 -20.24 -41.23
N GLU A 272 7.77 -18.97 -41.53
CA GLU A 272 7.47 -18.52 -42.90
C GLU A 272 8.68 -18.71 -43.84
N VAL A 273 9.91 -18.31 -43.42
CA VAL A 273 11.14 -18.51 -44.17
C VAL A 273 11.44 -20.00 -44.41
N LYS A 274 11.20 -20.87 -43.43
CA LYS A 274 11.35 -22.32 -43.56
C LYS A 274 10.34 -22.91 -44.54
N THR A 275 9.12 -22.40 -44.59
CA THR A 275 8.04 -22.85 -45.49
C THR A 275 8.32 -22.39 -46.93
N GLU A 276 8.76 -21.16 -47.14
CA GLU A 276 9.16 -20.68 -48.46
C GLU A 276 10.38 -21.46 -49.04
N LYS A 277 11.39 -21.77 -48.22
CA LYS A 277 12.52 -22.59 -48.64
C LYS A 277 12.10 -24.01 -49.05
N LYS A 278 11.11 -24.60 -48.35
CA LYS A 278 10.54 -25.92 -48.72
C LYS A 278 9.75 -25.86 -50.02
N ASN A 279 8.98 -24.82 -50.24
CA ASN A 279 8.20 -24.63 -51.47
C ASN A 279 9.10 -24.36 -52.67
N LYS A 280 10.15 -23.55 -52.53
CA LYS A 280 11.18 -23.35 -53.60
C LYS A 280 11.94 -24.64 -53.97
N LYS A 281 12.21 -25.53 -53.01
CA LYS A 281 12.79 -26.84 -53.25
C LYS A 281 11.84 -27.82 -53.97
N LYS A 282 10.54 -27.79 -53.63
CA LYS A 282 9.51 -28.60 -54.31
C LYS A 282 9.32 -28.16 -55.77
N ASN A 283 9.24 -26.85 -56.03
CA ASN A 283 9.09 -26.33 -57.40
C ASN A 283 10.33 -26.59 -58.26
N LYS A 284 11.56 -26.59 -57.72
CA LYS A 284 12.77 -26.99 -58.45
C LYS A 284 12.82 -28.50 -58.78
N LYS A 285 12.24 -29.37 -57.92
CA LYS A 285 12.16 -30.81 -58.20
C LYS A 285 11.11 -31.11 -59.29
N ASN A 286 9.97 -30.43 -59.27
CA ASN A 286 8.93 -30.63 -60.28
C ASN A 286 9.37 -30.13 -61.67
N LYS A 287 10.08 -28.98 -61.78
CA LYS A 287 10.67 -28.53 -63.05
C LYS A 287 11.73 -29.51 -63.65
N LYS A 288 12.51 -30.15 -62.79
CA LYS A 288 13.49 -31.16 -63.26
C LYS A 288 12.87 -32.48 -63.73
N GLN A 289 11.64 -32.82 -63.28
CA GLN A 289 10.87 -33.99 -63.73
C GLN A 289 10.15 -33.73 -65.05
N GLU A 290 9.72 -32.49 -65.33
CA GLU A 290 9.11 -32.13 -66.62
C GLU A 290 10.12 -32.00 -67.74
N GLU A 291 11.34 -31.56 -67.48
CA GLU A 291 12.43 -31.49 -68.51
C GLU A 291 13.11 -32.82 -68.82
N GLY A 292 12.93 -33.86 -67.96
CA GLY A 292 13.49 -35.18 -68.15
C GLY A 292 12.59 -36.22 -68.85
N GLY A 293 11.35 -35.82 -69.22
CA GLY A 293 10.39 -36.74 -69.86
C GLY A 293 10.18 -36.57 -71.34
N GLN A 294 11.04 -35.73 -72.00
CA GLN A 294 11.09 -35.62 -73.47
C GLN A 294 12.46 -36.08 -74.03
N LYS A 295 12.68 -37.36 -74.04
CA LYS A 295 13.64 -38.02 -74.89
C LYS A 295 13.16 -39.42 -75.26
#